data_187335f620fc3135e1ba9220492a252d
#
_entry.id   187335f620fc3135e1ba9220492a252d
#
_cell.length_a   1.000
_cell.length_b   1.000
_cell.length_c   1.000
_cell.angle_alpha   90.00
_cell.angle_beta   90.00
_cell.angle_gamma   90.00
#
_symmetry.space_group_name_H-M   'P 1'
#
loop_
_entity.id
_entity.type
_entity.pdbx_description
1 polymer ?
#
loop_
_entity_poly.entity_id
_entity_poly.type
_entity_poly.pdbx_seq_one_letter_code
_entity_poly.pdbx_strand_id
1 'polypeptide(L)'
;MTKQIISFTLLLLTGIFSLQAADSKPIRIGTNDIDLILKIGDNGRLYQSYLGERLQSEADIAFLKQGKEVYLTHGLEDYFEPAIRVLHNDGNPSLLLKYVSHENRKIDDNVTETVITLQDDKYPVEVKLFFTTFAKENIIKERTEIKHQEKKPITLYNYASSLLHLNADHYW
;
A
#
# COMPACT_ATOMS: atom_id res chain seq x y z
N MET A 1 -57.03 -38.04 -20.82
CA MET A 1 -55.69 -38.15 -20.20
C MET A 1 -54.86 -36.93 -20.63
N THR A 2 -54.90 -35.91 -19.83
CA THR A 2 -54.24 -34.59 -20.14
C THR A 2 -52.88 -34.55 -19.43
N LYS A 3 -51.78 -34.52 -20.19
CA LYS A 3 -50.42 -34.36 -19.65
C LYS A 3 -50.16 -32.88 -19.42
N GLN A 4 -50.01 -32.48 -18.17
CA GLN A 4 -49.49 -31.17 -17.78
C GLN A 4 -47.97 -31.17 -17.94
N ILE A 5 -47.46 -30.24 -18.75
CA ILE A 5 -46.05 -29.95 -18.88
C ILE A 5 -45.72 -28.83 -17.88
N ILE A 6 -44.98 -29.17 -16.81
CA ILE A 6 -44.48 -28.18 -15.84
C ILE A 6 -43.18 -27.62 -16.43
N SER A 7 -43.27 -26.36 -16.87
CA SER A 7 -42.09 -25.59 -17.31
C SER A 7 -41.36 -25.03 -16.08
N PHE A 8 -40.15 -25.51 -15.84
CA PHE A 8 -39.27 -25.04 -14.74
C PHE A 8 -38.39 -23.91 -15.29
N THR A 9 -38.81 -22.67 -15.04
CA THR A 9 -38.05 -21.49 -15.42
C THR A 9 -36.95 -21.25 -14.35
N LEU A 10 -35.72 -21.62 -14.67
CA LEU A 10 -34.54 -21.37 -13.84
C LEU A 10 -34.15 -19.89 -13.96
N LEU A 11 -34.48 -19.11 -12.95
CA LEU A 11 -34.08 -17.70 -12.85
C LEU A 11 -32.62 -17.62 -12.43
N LEU A 12 -31.70 -17.40 -13.39
CA LEU A 12 -30.27 -17.10 -13.10
C LEU A 12 -30.20 -15.67 -12.57
N LEU A 13 -30.04 -15.54 -11.25
CA LEU A 13 -29.76 -14.28 -10.59
C LEU A 13 -28.24 -14.03 -10.73
N THR A 14 -27.82 -13.35 -11.81
CA THR A 14 -26.46 -12.85 -11.96
C THR A 14 -26.31 -11.63 -11.05
N GLY A 15 -25.79 -11.87 -9.85
CA GLY A 15 -25.34 -10.79 -8.97
C GLY A 15 -24.19 -10.04 -9.64
N ILE A 16 -24.47 -8.84 -10.16
CA ILE A 16 -23.44 -7.89 -10.58
C ILE A 16 -22.80 -7.37 -9.28
N PHE A 17 -21.69 -7.97 -8.87
CA PHE A 17 -20.80 -7.36 -7.91
C PHE A 17 -20.18 -6.14 -8.59
N SER A 18 -20.79 -4.97 -8.41
CA SER A 18 -20.11 -3.70 -8.66
C SER A 18 -18.95 -3.62 -7.68
N LEU A 19 -17.73 -3.87 -8.17
CA LEU A 19 -16.51 -3.47 -7.47
C LEU A 19 -16.50 -1.94 -7.48
N GLN A 20 -17.15 -1.36 -6.49
CA GLN A 20 -17.04 0.06 -6.20
C GLN A 20 -15.62 0.22 -5.68
N ALA A 21 -14.77 0.92 -6.43
CA ALA A 21 -13.50 1.41 -5.91
C ALA A 21 -13.85 2.21 -4.65
N ALA A 22 -13.63 1.63 -3.49
CA ALA A 22 -13.84 2.32 -2.24
C ALA A 22 -12.87 3.49 -2.26
N ASP A 23 -13.40 4.70 -2.13
CA ASP A 23 -12.64 5.91 -1.86
C ASP A 23 -11.93 5.68 -0.53
N SER A 24 -10.76 5.04 -0.61
CA SER A 24 -10.04 4.59 0.56
C SER A 24 -9.49 5.80 1.26
N LYS A 25 -9.93 6.00 2.52
CA LYS A 25 -9.45 7.11 3.33
C LYS A 25 -7.93 7.14 3.34
N PRO A 26 -7.31 8.33 3.25
CA PRO A 26 -5.88 8.48 3.39
C PRO A 26 -5.38 7.87 4.70
N ILE A 27 -4.22 7.22 4.66
CA ILE A 27 -3.55 6.69 5.85
C ILE A 27 -2.69 7.83 6.42
N ARG A 28 -3.02 8.26 7.64
CA ARG A 28 -2.28 9.30 8.35
C ARG A 28 -1.33 8.65 9.35
N ILE A 29 -0.06 8.96 9.23
CA ILE A 29 1.02 8.54 10.12
C ILE A 29 1.60 9.83 10.70
N GLY A 30 1.23 10.15 11.95
CA GLY A 30 1.48 11.47 12.51
C GLY A 30 2.16 11.44 13.89
N THR A 31 2.93 12.49 14.15
CA THR A 31 3.44 12.87 15.45
C THR A 31 2.69 14.10 15.96
N ASN A 32 3.23 14.81 16.97
CA ASN A 32 2.65 16.08 17.41
C ASN A 32 2.73 17.17 16.33
N ASP A 33 3.84 17.23 15.56
CA ASP A 33 4.11 18.33 14.64
C ASP A 33 4.34 17.89 13.18
N ILE A 34 4.43 16.58 12.91
CA ILE A 34 4.73 16.04 11.57
C ILE A 34 3.63 15.08 11.13
N ASP A 35 3.25 15.16 9.86
CA ASP A 35 2.39 14.19 9.19
C ASP A 35 3.08 13.59 7.96
N LEU A 36 2.99 12.28 7.84
CA LEU A 36 3.15 11.52 6.62
C LEU A 36 1.77 11.02 6.18
N ILE A 37 1.30 11.45 5.01
CA ILE A 37 0.00 11.06 4.47
C ILE A 37 0.20 10.17 3.25
N LEU A 38 -0.39 8.99 3.31
CA LEU A 38 -0.37 8.02 2.23
C LEU A 38 -1.76 7.85 1.62
N LYS A 39 -1.83 7.69 0.31
CA LYS A 39 -3.07 7.41 -0.43
C LYS A 39 -2.93 6.14 -1.26
N ILE A 40 -4.01 5.41 -1.39
CA ILE A 40 -4.11 4.28 -2.30
C ILE A 40 -4.63 4.81 -3.63
N GLY A 41 -3.85 4.61 -4.70
CA GLY A 41 -4.26 5.01 -6.05
C GLY A 41 -5.27 4.05 -6.67
N ASP A 42 -5.91 4.47 -7.76
CA ASP A 42 -6.90 3.65 -8.50
C ASP A 42 -6.33 2.33 -9.00
N ASN A 43 -5.02 2.26 -9.17
CA ASN A 43 -4.29 1.04 -9.53
C ASN A 43 -3.99 0.11 -8.33
N GLY A 44 -4.46 0.47 -7.13
CA GLY A 44 -4.25 -0.26 -5.89
C GLY A 44 -2.86 -0.09 -5.26
N ARG A 45 -1.98 0.74 -5.83
CA ARG A 45 -0.63 0.97 -5.30
C ARG A 45 -0.65 2.08 -4.25
N LEU A 46 0.35 2.10 -3.38
CA LEU A 46 0.45 3.04 -2.26
C LEU A 46 1.35 4.23 -2.61
N TYR A 47 0.88 5.45 -2.36
CA TYR A 47 1.56 6.69 -2.73
C TYR A 47 1.74 7.62 -1.53
N GLN A 48 2.92 8.24 -1.43
CA GLN A 48 3.17 9.33 -0.50
C GLN A 48 2.57 10.62 -1.08
N SER A 49 1.55 11.16 -0.42
CA SER A 49 0.88 12.40 -0.83
C SER A 49 1.40 13.63 -0.09
N TYR A 50 1.94 13.42 1.11
CA TYR A 50 2.46 14.52 1.92
C TYR A 50 3.49 14.02 2.94
N LEU A 51 4.50 14.82 3.21
CA LEU A 51 5.39 14.73 4.35
C LEU A 51 5.78 16.15 4.75
N GLY A 52 5.43 16.56 5.96
CA GLY A 52 5.71 17.92 6.43
C GLY A 52 5.03 18.22 7.77
N GLU A 53 4.82 19.51 8.04
CA GLU A 53 4.14 19.96 9.25
C GLU A 53 2.73 19.36 9.37
N ARG A 54 2.30 19.16 10.61
CA ARG A 54 1.01 18.54 10.90
C ARG A 54 -0.16 19.33 10.31
N LEU A 55 -0.96 18.68 9.51
CA LEU A 55 -2.17 19.25 8.89
C LEU A 55 -3.29 19.37 9.94
N GLN A 56 -3.91 20.55 9.99
CA GLN A 56 -4.92 20.88 11.00
C GLN A 56 -6.33 20.39 10.59
N SER A 57 -6.59 20.24 9.31
CA SER A 57 -7.90 19.93 8.78
C SER A 57 -7.92 18.62 7.99
N GLU A 58 -8.92 17.79 8.22
CA GLU A 58 -9.19 16.62 7.37
C GLU A 58 -9.52 17.03 5.91
N ALA A 59 -10.06 18.25 5.72
CA ALA A 59 -10.29 18.78 4.38
C ALA A 59 -8.96 18.99 3.62
N ASP A 60 -7.90 19.47 4.29
CA ASP A 60 -6.59 19.65 3.66
C ASP A 60 -6.04 18.30 3.19
N ILE A 61 -6.22 17.24 3.99
CA ILE A 61 -5.80 15.88 3.61
C ILE A 61 -6.56 15.37 2.39
N ALA A 62 -7.85 15.68 2.28
CA ALA A 62 -8.67 15.27 1.14
C ALA A 62 -8.19 15.91 -0.18
N PHE A 63 -7.73 17.16 -0.15
CA PHE A 63 -7.23 17.89 -1.32
C PHE A 63 -5.81 17.53 -1.76
N LEU A 64 -5.05 16.79 -0.95
CA LEU A 64 -3.71 16.37 -1.34
C LEU A 64 -3.75 15.56 -2.64
N LYS A 65 -2.87 15.91 -3.56
CA LYS A 65 -2.69 15.14 -4.80
C LYS A 65 -1.96 13.83 -4.50
N GLN A 66 -2.16 12.84 -5.36
CA GLN A 66 -1.34 11.64 -5.35
C GLN A 66 0.11 12.04 -5.69
N GLY A 67 1.04 11.60 -4.86
CA GLY A 67 2.47 11.84 -5.04
C GLY A 67 3.16 10.65 -5.72
N LYS A 68 4.37 10.31 -5.23
CA LYS A 68 5.16 9.19 -5.73
C LYS A 68 4.88 7.93 -4.92
N GLU A 69 5.13 6.77 -5.53
CA GLU A 69 4.94 5.47 -4.88
C GLU A 69 5.86 5.30 -3.68
N VAL A 70 5.30 4.79 -2.57
CA VAL A 70 6.01 4.65 -1.28
C VAL A 70 7.06 3.56 -1.31
N TYR A 71 6.78 2.45 -1.99
CA TYR A 71 7.69 1.31 -2.06
C TYR A 71 7.77 0.81 -3.49
N LEU A 72 8.50 1.56 -4.31
CA LEU A 72 8.63 1.34 -5.74
C LEU A 72 9.27 -0.02 -6.04
N THR A 73 8.67 -0.77 -6.95
CA THR A 73 9.13 -2.08 -7.35
C THR A 73 9.81 -2.04 -8.73
N HIS A 74 10.82 -2.90 -8.92
CA HIS A 74 11.44 -3.06 -10.22
C HIS A 74 10.50 -3.76 -11.23
N GLY A 75 10.62 -3.39 -12.50
CA GLY A 75 9.86 -4.01 -13.59
C GLY A 75 8.55 -3.29 -13.95
N LEU A 76 8.28 -2.15 -13.32
CA LEU A 76 7.21 -1.22 -13.68
C LEU A 76 7.75 -0.08 -14.55
N GLU A 77 6.84 0.73 -15.09
CA GLU A 77 7.15 1.87 -15.98
C GLU A 77 7.78 3.07 -15.25
N ASP A 78 8.58 2.83 -14.22
CA ASP A 78 9.20 3.89 -13.45
C ASP A 78 10.72 3.87 -13.66
N TYR A 79 11.31 5.06 -13.85
CA TYR A 79 12.73 5.25 -14.10
C TYR A 79 13.54 5.55 -12.82
N PHE A 80 12.88 5.55 -11.66
CA PHE A 80 13.55 5.76 -10.38
C PHE A 80 14.19 4.45 -9.85
N GLU A 81 15.15 4.60 -8.97
CA GLU A 81 15.74 3.45 -8.27
C GLU A 81 14.66 2.74 -7.45
N PRO A 82 14.42 1.45 -7.67
CA PRO A 82 13.38 0.72 -6.95
C PRO A 82 13.78 0.46 -5.50
N ALA A 83 12.79 0.51 -4.59
CA ALA A 83 12.96 0.09 -3.21
C ALA A 83 13.19 -1.42 -3.07
N ILE A 84 12.71 -2.21 -4.03
CA ILE A 84 12.88 -3.66 -4.05
C ILE A 84 13.07 -4.18 -5.48
N ARG A 85 14.02 -5.10 -5.64
CA ARG A 85 14.27 -5.83 -6.90
C ARG A 85 14.39 -7.32 -6.62
N VAL A 86 13.47 -8.07 -7.18
CA VAL A 86 13.34 -9.52 -7.03
C VAL A 86 13.52 -10.21 -8.39
N LEU A 87 14.12 -11.39 -8.38
CA LEU A 87 13.99 -12.35 -9.46
C LEU A 87 13.23 -13.56 -8.92
N HIS A 88 12.04 -13.80 -9.46
CA HIS A 88 11.18 -14.91 -9.07
C HIS A 88 11.78 -16.26 -9.48
N ASN A 89 11.28 -17.35 -8.92
CA ASN A 89 11.81 -18.68 -9.14
C ASN A 89 11.69 -19.18 -10.59
N ASP A 90 10.84 -18.54 -11.41
CA ASP A 90 10.65 -18.81 -12.83
C ASP A 90 11.50 -17.91 -13.75
N GLY A 91 12.31 -17.00 -13.16
CA GLY A 91 13.15 -16.06 -13.88
C GLY A 91 12.46 -14.73 -14.23
N ASN A 92 11.22 -14.50 -13.82
CA ASN A 92 10.54 -13.22 -14.01
C ASN A 92 11.07 -12.17 -13.01
N PRO A 93 11.50 -10.96 -13.45
CA PRO A 93 11.97 -9.91 -12.57
C PRO A 93 10.86 -8.93 -12.13
N SER A 94 9.63 -9.07 -12.62
CA SER A 94 8.56 -8.10 -12.37
C SER A 94 7.85 -8.38 -11.04
N LEU A 95 7.71 -7.36 -10.22
CA LEU A 95 6.99 -7.38 -8.95
C LEU A 95 5.97 -6.24 -8.96
N LEU A 96 4.69 -6.53 -8.67
CA LEU A 96 3.61 -5.55 -8.61
C LEU A 96 2.94 -5.59 -7.24
N LEU A 97 3.44 -4.79 -6.33
CA LEU A 97 2.89 -4.70 -4.98
C LEU A 97 1.65 -3.81 -4.95
N LYS A 98 0.54 -4.34 -4.45
CA LYS A 98 -0.70 -3.62 -4.18
C LYS A 98 -1.00 -3.59 -2.70
N TYR A 99 -1.66 -2.53 -2.28
CA TYR A 99 -2.17 -2.39 -0.93
C TYR A 99 -3.23 -3.47 -0.63
N VAL A 100 -3.09 -4.12 0.52
CA VAL A 100 -4.06 -5.11 1.03
C VAL A 100 -4.80 -4.55 2.24
N SER A 101 -4.05 -4.08 3.24
CA SER A 101 -4.63 -3.60 4.50
C SER A 101 -3.62 -2.76 5.27
N HIS A 102 -4.10 -2.03 6.26
CA HIS A 102 -3.26 -1.47 7.30
C HIS A 102 -3.92 -1.62 8.68
N GLU A 103 -3.10 -1.59 9.70
CA GLU A 103 -3.53 -1.57 11.10
C GLU A 103 -2.72 -0.54 11.89
N ASN A 104 -3.38 0.10 12.85
CA ASN A 104 -2.76 1.02 13.79
C ASN A 104 -2.77 0.37 15.18
N ARG A 105 -1.60 0.31 15.81
CA ARG A 105 -1.40 -0.25 17.14
C ARG A 105 -0.88 0.83 18.06
N LYS A 106 -1.66 1.21 19.04
CA LYS A 106 -1.18 2.05 20.13
C LYS A 106 -0.31 1.20 21.05
N ILE A 107 0.98 1.50 21.11
CA ILE A 107 1.95 0.82 21.99
C ILE A 107 1.89 1.42 23.39
N ASP A 108 1.95 2.74 23.47
CA ASP A 108 1.74 3.52 24.70
C ASP A 108 1.18 4.92 24.36
N ASP A 109 1.20 5.86 25.31
CA ASP A 109 0.67 7.21 25.08
C ASP A 109 1.54 8.09 24.17
N ASN A 110 2.77 7.68 23.90
CA ASN A 110 3.71 8.40 23.04
C ASN A 110 3.97 7.66 21.72
N VAL A 111 3.78 6.33 21.69
CA VAL A 111 4.22 5.48 20.59
C VAL A 111 3.04 4.80 19.92
N THR A 112 2.93 4.97 18.61
CA THR A 112 1.97 4.26 17.76
C THR A 112 2.72 3.59 16.61
N GLU A 113 2.35 2.35 16.30
CA GLU A 113 2.85 1.63 15.13
C GLU A 113 1.73 1.47 14.10
N THR A 114 1.98 1.93 12.87
CA THR A 114 1.16 1.66 11.69
C THR A 114 1.85 0.59 10.84
N VAL A 115 1.16 -0.51 10.57
CA VAL A 115 1.65 -1.59 9.73
C VAL A 115 0.82 -1.64 8.46
N ILE A 116 1.46 -1.50 7.30
CA ILE A 116 0.80 -1.55 6.00
C ILE A 116 1.26 -2.81 5.28
N THR A 117 0.31 -3.61 4.83
CA THR A 117 0.57 -4.85 4.09
C THR A 117 0.36 -4.61 2.59
N LEU A 118 1.39 -4.91 1.83
CA LEU A 118 1.39 -4.93 0.36
C LEU A 118 1.60 -6.36 -0.12
N GLN A 119 0.98 -6.73 -1.24
CA GLN A 119 1.11 -8.07 -1.82
C GLN A 119 1.17 -8.01 -3.34
N ASP A 120 1.92 -8.90 -3.96
CA ASP A 120 1.91 -9.08 -5.40
C ASP A 120 0.69 -9.90 -5.85
N ASP A 121 0.11 -9.51 -7.00
CA ASP A 121 -1.10 -10.17 -7.55
C ASP A 121 -0.84 -11.57 -8.12
N LYS A 122 0.40 -11.84 -8.55
CA LYS A 122 0.77 -13.06 -9.29
C LYS A 122 1.66 -14.00 -8.50
N TYR A 123 2.53 -13.43 -7.67
CA TYR A 123 3.51 -14.17 -6.90
C TYR A 123 3.18 -14.08 -5.42
N PRO A 124 3.39 -15.15 -4.62
CA PRO A 124 3.16 -15.12 -3.19
C PRO A 124 4.28 -14.36 -2.47
N VAL A 125 4.40 -13.07 -2.78
CA VAL A 125 5.34 -12.12 -2.17
C VAL A 125 4.55 -11.06 -1.42
N GLU A 126 4.85 -10.91 -0.14
CA GLU A 126 4.27 -9.94 0.77
C GLU A 126 5.35 -9.00 1.28
N VAL A 127 5.02 -7.72 1.34
CA VAL A 127 5.86 -6.69 1.96
C VAL A 127 5.06 -5.98 3.03
N LYS A 128 5.61 -5.88 4.24
CA LYS A 128 5.03 -5.08 5.32
C LYS A 128 5.91 -3.88 5.59
N LEU A 129 5.29 -2.70 5.52
CA LEU A 129 5.89 -1.43 5.88
C LEU A 129 5.45 -1.08 7.31
N PHE A 130 6.40 -0.88 8.19
CA PHE A 130 6.17 -0.53 9.59
C PHE A 130 6.60 0.91 9.82
N PHE A 131 5.68 1.72 10.28
CA PHE A 131 5.91 3.10 10.67
C PHE A 131 5.65 3.23 12.17
N THR A 132 6.72 3.41 12.95
CA THR A 132 6.59 3.65 14.38
C THR A 132 6.77 5.15 14.64
N THR A 133 5.72 5.78 15.13
CA THR A 133 5.73 7.21 15.47
C THR A 133 6.02 7.40 16.95
N PHE A 134 6.89 8.37 17.27
CA PHE A 134 7.17 8.85 18.59
C PHE A 134 6.64 10.29 18.66
N ALA A 135 5.43 10.44 19.24
CA ALA A 135 4.66 11.68 19.10
C ALA A 135 5.37 12.91 19.68
N LYS A 136 5.97 12.79 20.85
CA LYS A 136 6.64 13.90 21.55
C LYS A 136 7.98 14.28 20.93
N GLU A 137 8.69 13.29 20.42
CA GLU A 137 10.01 13.45 19.81
C GLU A 137 9.94 13.88 18.34
N ASN A 138 8.74 13.85 17.74
CA ASN A 138 8.51 14.13 16.33
C ASN A 138 9.33 13.23 15.39
N ILE A 139 9.41 11.95 15.74
CA ILE A 139 10.17 10.94 14.98
C ILE A 139 9.19 9.95 14.36
N ILE A 140 9.41 9.65 13.07
CA ILE A 140 8.79 8.54 12.35
C ILE A 140 9.93 7.57 12.01
N LYS A 141 9.91 6.39 12.61
CA LYS A 141 10.84 5.30 12.33
C LYS A 141 10.22 4.33 11.33
N GLU A 142 10.94 3.99 10.28
CA GLU A 142 10.49 3.04 9.26
C GLU A 142 11.32 1.77 9.27
N ARG A 143 10.68 0.63 8.99
CA ARG A 143 11.30 -0.64 8.66
C ARG A 143 10.42 -1.43 7.71
N THR A 144 11.03 -2.34 6.99
CA THR A 144 10.36 -3.21 6.02
C THR A 144 10.57 -4.68 6.38
N GLU A 145 9.55 -5.49 6.17
CA GLU A 145 9.61 -6.94 6.25
C GLU A 145 9.16 -7.51 4.90
N ILE A 146 9.97 -8.41 4.34
CA ILE A 146 9.72 -9.05 3.04
C ILE A 146 9.56 -10.54 3.28
N LYS A 147 8.47 -11.10 2.78
CA LYS A 147 8.16 -12.53 2.89
C LYS A 147 7.76 -13.08 1.54
N HIS A 148 8.24 -14.27 1.19
CA HIS A 148 7.74 -15.00 0.03
C HIS A 148 7.37 -16.44 0.40
N GLN A 149 6.48 -17.03 -0.40
CA GLN A 149 6.02 -18.42 -0.27
C GLN A 149 6.10 -19.15 -1.62
N GLU A 150 7.00 -18.73 -2.50
CA GLU A 150 7.26 -19.44 -3.72
C GLU A 150 7.88 -20.82 -3.43
N LYS A 151 7.58 -21.80 -4.31
CA LYS A 151 8.01 -23.21 -4.12
C LYS A 151 9.51 -23.41 -4.18
N LYS A 152 10.24 -22.49 -4.83
CA LYS A 152 11.69 -22.51 -4.98
C LYS A 152 12.27 -21.18 -4.50
N PRO A 153 13.58 -21.11 -4.23
CA PRO A 153 14.24 -19.86 -3.86
C PRO A 153 14.03 -18.75 -4.90
N ILE A 154 13.91 -17.52 -4.43
CA ILE A 154 13.97 -16.29 -5.21
C ILE A 154 15.30 -15.60 -4.98
N THR A 155 15.67 -14.65 -5.84
CA THR A 155 16.82 -13.79 -5.60
C THR A 155 16.35 -12.38 -5.27
N LEU A 156 16.78 -11.88 -4.13
CA LEU A 156 16.57 -10.50 -3.72
C LEU A 156 17.85 -9.72 -4.04
N TYR A 157 17.82 -8.88 -5.09
CA TYR A 157 18.98 -8.10 -5.53
C TYR A 157 19.23 -6.88 -4.66
N ASN A 158 18.16 -6.14 -4.37
CA ASN A 158 18.21 -5.01 -3.45
C ASN A 158 16.89 -4.84 -2.72
N TYR A 159 16.94 -4.22 -1.56
CA TYR A 159 15.78 -3.78 -0.80
C TYR A 159 16.14 -2.56 0.04
N ALA A 160 15.16 -1.70 0.25
CA ALA A 160 15.27 -0.54 1.11
C ALA A 160 14.41 -0.73 2.37
N SER A 161 14.84 -0.15 3.48
CA SER A 161 14.02 -0.07 4.69
C SER A 161 12.93 1.00 4.57
N SER A 162 13.19 2.00 3.72
CA SER A 162 12.33 3.16 3.48
C SER A 162 12.63 3.74 2.09
N LEU A 163 11.62 4.32 1.46
CA LEU A 163 11.73 5.15 0.26
C LEU A 163 10.91 6.41 0.48
N LEU A 164 11.57 7.51 0.84
CA LEU A 164 10.93 8.79 1.11
C LEU A 164 11.12 9.75 -0.06
N HIS A 165 10.06 10.46 -0.38
CA HIS A 165 10.07 11.52 -1.38
C HIS A 165 10.01 12.87 -0.69
N LEU A 166 11.12 13.62 -0.76
CA LEU A 166 11.23 14.96 -0.21
C LEU A 166 11.06 15.95 -1.35
N ASN A 167 10.08 16.83 -1.22
CA ASN A 167 9.87 17.94 -2.15
C ASN A 167 10.32 19.23 -1.46
N ALA A 168 11.40 19.82 -1.95
CA ALA A 168 11.88 21.12 -1.50
C ALA A 168 12.35 21.92 -2.69
N ASP A 169 12.15 23.24 -2.66
CA ASP A 169 12.63 24.14 -3.71
C ASP A 169 14.17 24.22 -3.70
N HIS A 170 14.76 24.01 -2.53
CA HIS A 170 16.22 24.00 -2.32
C HIS A 170 16.63 22.88 -1.38
N TYR A 171 17.76 22.25 -1.68
CA TYR A 171 18.43 21.26 -0.82
C TYR A 171 19.80 21.84 -0.43
N TRP A 172 20.13 21.73 0.83
CA TRP A 172 21.41 22.17 1.40
C TRP A 172 22.38 20.99 1.52
#